data_ad8a40ab96099024cf67be65f91eb6ee
#
_entry.id   ad8a40ab96099024cf67be65f91eb6ee
#
_cell.length_a   1.000
_cell.length_b   1.000
_cell.length_c   1.000
_cell.angle_alpha   90.00
_cell.angle_beta   90.00
_cell.angle_gamma   90.00
#
_symmetry.space_group_name_H-M   'P 1'
#
loop_
_entity.id
_entity.type
_entity.pdbx_description
1 polymer ?
#
loop_
_entity_poly.entity_id
_entity_poly.type
_entity_poly.pdbx_seq_one_letter_code
_entity_poly.pdbx_strand_id
1 'polypeptide(L)'
;MKAFKVIKSPEAFQLLADETRRRIIYLLRAKEMTVSQISAELGLTPQAIYHHIRKMRDADLVEVAREERVDHFIETYYRATAEMFNLSHGEGMSPAYAAEKATEALQALAKIGLRVRTDPEVVARIVELEKRMESVGEKPEWADAIAGLEDVDFFVKQGITHLAKLLTMTDKEFTEYLNVEREYRKLLRSLLEEPAKLEALPRKA
;
A
#
# COMPACT_ATOMS: atom_id res chain seq x y z
N MET A 1 -0.72 -19.24 -3.31
CA MET A 1 -0.60 -17.77 -3.19
C MET A 1 -1.94 -17.15 -3.54
N LYS A 2 -2.46 -16.23 -2.73
CA LYS A 2 -3.72 -15.52 -3.02
C LYS A 2 -3.43 -14.40 -4.02
N ALA A 3 -4.38 -14.06 -4.89
CA ALA A 3 -4.22 -12.89 -5.77
C ALA A 3 -4.13 -11.59 -4.96
N PHE A 4 -4.86 -11.52 -3.86
CA PHE A 4 -4.97 -10.31 -3.06
C PHE A 4 -5.07 -10.60 -1.54
N LYS A 5 -4.47 -9.75 -0.72
CA LYS A 5 -4.57 -9.81 0.74
C LYS A 5 -4.67 -8.42 1.34
N VAL A 6 -5.69 -8.21 2.15
CA VAL A 6 -5.83 -6.98 2.93
C VAL A 6 -4.99 -7.11 4.20
N ILE A 7 -4.08 -6.18 4.40
CA ILE A 7 -3.28 -6.06 5.62
C ILE A 7 -4.00 -5.11 6.57
N LYS A 8 -4.56 -5.69 7.64
CA LYS A 8 -5.27 -4.95 8.70
C LYS A 8 -4.39 -4.74 9.94
N SER A 9 -3.33 -5.55 10.10
CA SER A 9 -2.45 -5.48 11.27
C SER A 9 -1.45 -4.32 11.16
N PRO A 10 -1.40 -3.42 12.15
CA PRO A 10 -0.40 -2.36 12.21
C PRO A 10 1.05 -2.89 12.17
N GLU A 11 1.29 -4.05 12.78
CA GLU A 11 2.61 -4.69 12.83
C GLU A 11 3.03 -5.17 11.44
N ALA A 12 2.14 -5.85 10.71
CA ALA A 12 2.39 -6.29 9.34
C ALA A 12 2.64 -5.09 8.40
N PHE A 13 1.90 -3.99 8.62
CA PHE A 13 2.12 -2.74 7.91
C PHE A 13 3.52 -2.17 8.18
N GLN A 14 3.93 -2.06 9.45
CA GLN A 14 5.25 -1.58 9.83
C GLN A 14 6.38 -2.47 9.28
N LEU A 15 6.13 -3.77 9.15
CA LEU A 15 7.07 -4.67 8.50
C LEU A 15 7.32 -4.29 7.04
N LEU A 16 6.30 -3.87 6.31
CA LEU A 16 6.41 -3.44 4.91
C LEU A 16 6.97 -2.02 4.74
N ALA A 17 7.11 -1.24 5.81
CA ALA A 17 7.84 0.04 5.78
C ALA A 17 9.35 -0.14 5.51
N ASP A 18 9.92 -1.30 5.83
CA ASP A 18 11.32 -1.64 5.58
C ASP A 18 11.56 -1.97 4.11
N GLU A 19 12.55 -1.32 3.49
CA GLU A 19 12.85 -1.50 2.06
C GLU A 19 13.31 -2.93 1.73
N THR A 20 14.14 -3.53 2.58
CA THR A 20 14.63 -4.89 2.36
C THR A 20 13.48 -5.89 2.34
N ARG A 21 12.50 -5.76 3.24
CA ARG A 21 11.32 -6.62 3.27
C ARG A 21 10.44 -6.44 2.04
N ARG A 22 10.26 -5.21 1.55
CA ARG A 22 9.54 -4.99 0.27
C ARG A 22 10.25 -5.67 -0.90
N ARG A 23 11.58 -5.58 -0.97
CA ARG A 23 12.39 -6.26 -2.01
C ARG A 23 12.25 -7.78 -1.92
N ILE A 24 12.26 -8.35 -0.71
CA ILE A 24 12.04 -9.79 -0.50
C ILE A 24 10.63 -10.19 -0.98
N ILE A 25 9.59 -9.45 -0.60
CA ILE A 25 8.21 -9.71 -1.07
C ILE A 25 8.14 -9.64 -2.59
N TYR A 26 8.77 -8.66 -3.21
CA TYR A 26 8.80 -8.54 -4.67
C TYR A 26 9.38 -9.80 -5.35
N LEU A 27 10.49 -10.34 -4.84
CA LEU A 27 11.09 -11.56 -5.34
C LEU A 27 10.16 -12.78 -5.13
N LEU A 28 9.62 -12.91 -3.93
CA LEU A 28 8.78 -14.06 -3.53
C LEU A 28 7.38 -14.06 -4.17
N ARG A 29 6.96 -12.96 -4.76
CA ARG A 29 5.77 -12.90 -5.62
C ARG A 29 6.02 -13.51 -6.99
N ALA A 30 7.21 -13.29 -7.54
CA ALA A 30 7.57 -13.76 -8.87
C ALA A 30 7.93 -15.25 -8.89
N LYS A 31 8.59 -15.76 -7.85
CA LYS A 31 9.05 -17.16 -7.77
C LYS A 31 9.28 -17.61 -6.34
N GLU A 32 9.21 -18.93 -6.14
CA GLU A 32 9.62 -19.55 -4.87
C GLU A 32 11.15 -19.52 -4.74
N MET A 33 11.66 -19.11 -3.59
CA MET A 33 13.09 -18.99 -3.35
C MET A 33 13.48 -19.46 -1.96
N THR A 34 14.69 -20.04 -1.84
CA THR A 34 15.34 -20.31 -0.56
C THR A 34 15.98 -19.04 0.03
N VAL A 35 16.28 -19.06 1.33
CA VAL A 35 17.03 -17.97 1.99
C VAL A 35 18.35 -17.67 1.27
N SER A 36 19.08 -18.72 0.84
CA SER A 36 20.35 -18.56 0.13
C SER A 36 20.18 -17.85 -1.22
N GLN A 37 19.13 -18.20 -1.98
CA GLN A 37 18.84 -17.56 -3.26
C GLN A 37 18.45 -16.09 -3.09
N ILE A 38 17.60 -15.76 -2.10
CA ILE A 38 17.24 -14.38 -1.79
C ILE A 38 18.47 -13.57 -1.34
N SER A 39 19.32 -14.19 -0.52
CA SER A 39 20.58 -13.62 -0.05
C SER A 39 21.50 -13.23 -1.23
N ALA A 40 21.69 -14.13 -2.18
CA ALA A 40 22.48 -13.88 -3.39
C ALA A 40 21.89 -12.74 -4.24
N GLU A 41 20.56 -12.74 -4.43
CA GLU A 41 19.86 -11.73 -5.24
C GLU A 41 19.94 -10.31 -4.64
N LEU A 42 19.85 -10.22 -3.30
CA LEU A 42 19.84 -8.93 -2.61
C LEU A 42 21.22 -8.46 -2.14
N GLY A 43 22.25 -9.30 -2.23
CA GLY A 43 23.60 -8.99 -1.73
C GLY A 43 23.68 -8.88 -0.21
N LEU A 44 22.82 -9.62 0.52
CA LEU A 44 22.74 -9.63 1.98
C LEU A 44 23.17 -10.99 2.53
N THR A 45 23.46 -11.07 3.83
CA THR A 45 23.80 -12.35 4.46
C THR A 45 22.58 -13.26 4.60
N PRO A 46 22.74 -14.60 4.49
CA PRO A 46 21.64 -15.53 4.74
C PRO A 46 20.98 -15.36 6.11
N GLN A 47 21.77 -15.03 7.13
CA GLN A 47 21.26 -14.78 8.48
C GLN A 47 20.34 -13.55 8.55
N ALA A 48 20.69 -12.46 7.85
CA ALA A 48 19.84 -11.28 7.76
C ALA A 48 18.52 -11.59 7.04
N ILE A 49 18.59 -12.29 5.90
CA ILE A 49 17.41 -12.71 5.15
C ILE A 49 16.51 -13.61 5.99
N TYR A 50 17.09 -14.61 6.70
CA TYR A 50 16.31 -15.49 7.57
C TYR A 50 15.55 -14.70 8.65
N HIS A 51 16.18 -13.68 9.24
CA HIS A 51 15.53 -12.82 10.22
C HIS A 51 14.33 -12.06 9.62
N HIS A 52 14.48 -11.53 8.40
CA HIS A 52 13.37 -10.86 7.69
C HIS A 52 12.25 -11.85 7.35
N ILE A 53 12.59 -13.02 6.78
CA ILE A 53 11.62 -14.07 6.44
C ILE A 53 10.82 -14.51 7.66
N ARG A 54 11.49 -14.76 8.80
CA ARG A 54 10.81 -15.15 10.03
C ARG A 54 9.76 -14.12 10.44
N LYS A 55 10.14 -12.83 10.53
CA LYS A 55 9.20 -11.75 10.88
C LYS A 55 8.02 -11.64 9.91
N MET A 56 8.30 -11.76 8.62
CA MET A 56 7.24 -11.68 7.59
C MET A 56 6.32 -12.91 7.62
N ARG A 57 6.86 -14.08 7.98
CA ARG A 57 6.05 -15.30 8.16
C ARG A 57 5.15 -15.18 9.39
N ASP A 58 5.68 -14.69 10.51
CA ASP A 58 4.90 -14.46 11.72
C ASP A 58 3.75 -13.45 11.50
N ALA A 59 3.91 -12.53 10.54
CA ALA A 59 2.88 -11.57 10.09
C ALA A 59 2.07 -12.06 8.89
N ASP A 60 2.18 -13.33 8.51
CA ASP A 60 1.45 -13.95 7.40
C ASP A 60 1.64 -13.21 6.04
N LEU A 61 2.80 -12.62 5.82
CA LEU A 61 3.20 -12.01 4.54
C LEU A 61 3.94 -12.98 3.63
N VAL A 62 4.59 -13.97 4.23
CA VAL A 62 5.38 -15.02 3.57
C VAL A 62 5.00 -16.36 4.16
N GLU A 63 4.96 -17.39 3.34
CA GLU A 63 4.72 -18.76 3.75
C GLU A 63 5.79 -19.71 3.21
N VAL A 64 5.90 -20.90 3.79
CA VAL A 64 6.65 -22.01 3.21
C VAL A 64 5.86 -22.54 2.02
N ALA A 65 6.44 -22.48 0.84
CA ALA A 65 5.84 -22.99 -0.38
C ALA A 65 6.01 -24.52 -0.48
N ARG A 66 7.23 -24.97 -0.21
CA ARG A 66 7.61 -26.38 -0.23
C ARG A 66 8.94 -26.59 0.48
N GLU A 67 9.23 -27.85 0.81
CA GLU A 67 10.52 -28.30 1.31
C GLU A 67 11.06 -29.38 0.37
N GLU A 68 12.34 -29.30 0.05
CA GLU A 68 13.04 -30.31 -0.76
C GLU A 68 14.19 -30.90 0.03
N ARG A 69 14.32 -32.20 -0.05
CA ARG A 69 15.47 -32.91 0.52
C ARG A 69 16.59 -32.95 -0.52
N VAL A 70 17.69 -32.26 -0.22
CA VAL A 70 18.90 -32.28 -1.02
C VAL A 70 19.99 -32.98 -0.18
N ASP A 71 20.33 -34.19 -0.54
CA ASP A 71 21.24 -35.06 0.23
C ASP A 71 20.81 -35.22 1.69
N HIS A 72 21.55 -34.63 2.62
CA HIS A 72 21.30 -34.70 4.06
C HIS A 72 20.64 -33.43 4.63
N PHE A 73 20.34 -32.45 3.78
CA PHE A 73 19.74 -31.18 4.17
C PHE A 73 18.31 -31.04 3.65
N ILE A 74 17.50 -30.25 4.37
CA ILE A 74 16.19 -29.84 3.90
C ILE A 74 16.30 -28.38 3.45
N GLU A 75 16.06 -28.15 2.17
CA GLU A 75 15.92 -26.79 1.61
C GLU A 75 14.47 -26.34 1.70
N THR A 76 14.25 -25.21 2.35
CA THR A 76 12.92 -24.62 2.50
C THR A 76 12.77 -23.47 1.49
N TYR A 77 11.76 -23.58 0.64
CA TYR A 77 11.37 -22.59 -0.34
C TYR A 77 10.22 -21.75 0.21
N TYR A 78 10.35 -20.46 0.07
CA TYR A 78 9.38 -19.48 0.53
C TYR A 78 8.70 -18.80 -0.65
N ARG A 79 7.46 -18.36 -0.45
CA ARG A 79 6.73 -17.52 -1.38
C ARG A 79 5.93 -16.45 -0.62
N ALA A 80 5.54 -15.38 -1.29
CA ALA A 80 4.60 -14.43 -0.74
C ALA A 80 3.21 -15.08 -0.58
N THR A 81 2.47 -14.69 0.46
CA THR A 81 1.11 -15.22 0.68
C THR A 81 0.09 -14.65 -0.31
N ALA A 82 0.41 -13.52 -0.95
CA ALA A 82 -0.42 -12.90 -1.98
C ALA A 82 0.43 -12.20 -3.05
N GLU A 83 -0.15 -12.05 -4.25
CA GLU A 83 0.44 -11.26 -5.33
C GLU A 83 0.42 -9.78 -5.02
N MET A 84 -0.63 -9.32 -4.35
CA MET A 84 -0.76 -7.94 -3.91
C MET A 84 -1.22 -7.86 -2.46
N PHE A 85 -0.58 -6.94 -1.75
CA PHE A 85 -0.97 -6.57 -0.39
C PHE A 85 -1.61 -5.18 -0.44
N ASN A 86 -2.90 -5.11 -0.11
CA ASN A 86 -3.57 -3.84 0.10
C ASN A 86 -3.41 -3.44 1.55
N LEU A 87 -2.81 -2.30 1.73
CA LEU A 87 -2.69 -1.67 3.03
C LEU A 87 -3.98 -0.86 3.24
N SER A 88 -4.90 -1.42 4.02
CA SER A 88 -6.12 -0.69 4.40
C SER A 88 -5.71 0.53 5.23
N HIS A 89 -5.96 1.73 4.70
CA HIS A 89 -5.53 2.99 5.30
C HIS A 89 -6.22 3.33 6.64
N GLY A 90 -7.30 2.62 7.00
CA GLY A 90 -8.15 3.00 8.14
C GLY A 90 -7.54 2.77 9.52
N GLU A 91 -6.88 1.64 9.78
CA GLU A 91 -6.50 1.25 11.14
C GLU A 91 -5.02 0.84 11.34
N GLY A 92 -4.26 0.67 10.26
CA GLY A 92 -2.91 0.10 10.32
C GLY A 92 -1.75 1.08 10.18
N MET A 93 -2.00 2.28 9.67
CA MET A 93 -0.94 3.27 9.45
C MET A 93 -0.74 4.14 10.67
N SER A 94 0.49 4.19 11.23
CA SER A 94 0.74 5.21 12.24
C SER A 94 0.57 6.61 11.63
N PRO A 95 -0.02 7.58 12.35
CA PRO A 95 -0.16 8.95 11.85
C PRO A 95 1.16 9.55 11.36
N ALA A 96 2.28 9.19 12.01
CA ALA A 96 3.61 9.64 11.63
C ALA A 96 4.03 9.11 10.25
N TYR A 97 3.80 7.82 9.97
CA TYR A 97 4.12 7.23 8.67
C TYR A 97 3.23 7.77 7.55
N ALA A 98 1.93 7.95 7.81
CA ALA A 98 1.02 8.58 6.85
C ALA A 98 1.47 10.01 6.51
N ALA A 99 1.86 10.80 7.51
CA ALA A 99 2.38 12.16 7.31
C ALA A 99 3.70 12.17 6.54
N GLU A 100 4.60 11.22 6.80
CA GLU A 100 5.84 11.05 6.03
C GLU A 100 5.54 10.80 4.55
N LYS A 101 4.65 9.86 4.25
CA LYS A 101 4.29 9.51 2.86
C LYS A 101 3.52 10.63 2.15
N ALA A 102 2.63 11.32 2.84
CA ALA A 102 1.97 12.51 2.30
C ALA A 102 2.99 13.62 1.97
N THR A 103 3.98 13.83 2.86
CA THR A 103 5.07 14.79 2.63
C THR A 103 5.91 14.41 1.41
N GLU A 104 6.32 13.15 1.29
CA GLU A 104 7.06 12.65 0.12
C GLU A 104 6.27 12.85 -1.19
N ALA A 105 4.96 12.54 -1.16
CA ALA A 105 4.09 12.72 -2.32
C ALA A 105 3.97 14.19 -2.73
N LEU A 106 3.76 15.09 -1.76
CA LEU A 106 3.71 16.53 -2.01
C LEU A 106 5.03 17.05 -2.59
N GLN A 107 6.17 16.65 -2.03
CA GLN A 107 7.49 17.03 -2.55
C GLN A 107 7.72 16.49 -3.97
N ALA A 108 7.22 15.29 -4.27
CA ALA A 108 7.34 14.71 -5.60
C ALA A 108 6.56 15.48 -6.67
N LEU A 109 5.54 16.27 -6.31
CA LEU A 109 4.81 17.14 -7.25
C LEU A 109 5.72 18.15 -7.94
N ALA A 110 6.81 18.57 -7.28
CA ALA A 110 7.80 19.46 -7.89
C ALA A 110 8.46 18.84 -9.14
N LYS A 111 8.55 17.51 -9.23
CA LYS A 111 9.11 16.81 -10.41
C LYS A 111 8.23 16.95 -11.67
N ILE A 112 6.96 17.28 -11.47
CA ILE A 112 6.00 17.55 -12.56
C ILE A 112 5.64 19.04 -12.67
N GLY A 113 6.43 19.92 -12.03
CA GLY A 113 6.27 21.37 -12.13
C GLY A 113 5.29 22.01 -11.13
N LEU A 114 4.74 21.24 -10.20
CA LEU A 114 3.85 21.74 -9.16
C LEU A 114 4.63 21.92 -7.85
N ARG A 115 4.96 23.17 -7.51
CA ARG A 115 5.63 23.47 -6.25
C ARG A 115 4.59 23.75 -5.17
N VAL A 116 4.68 23.00 -4.07
CA VAL A 116 3.75 23.09 -2.94
C VAL A 116 4.51 23.18 -1.62
N ARG A 117 3.96 23.90 -0.67
CA ARG A 117 4.47 23.92 0.71
C ARG A 117 4.13 22.63 1.42
N THR A 118 5.01 22.19 2.33
CA THR A 118 4.86 20.95 3.08
C THR A 118 4.92 21.22 4.59
N ASP A 119 4.10 22.17 5.05
CA ASP A 119 4.02 22.52 6.47
C ASP A 119 3.45 21.34 7.26
N PRO A 120 4.06 20.91 8.39
CA PRO A 120 3.64 19.70 9.13
C PRO A 120 2.17 19.70 9.56
N GLU A 121 1.63 20.86 9.98
CA GLU A 121 0.22 21.00 10.37
C GLU A 121 -0.72 20.75 9.19
N VAL A 122 -0.33 21.24 8.02
CA VAL A 122 -1.12 21.04 6.80
C VAL A 122 -1.07 19.60 6.32
N VAL A 123 0.11 18.97 6.41
CA VAL A 123 0.26 17.54 6.09
C VAL A 123 -0.62 16.70 7.02
N ALA A 124 -0.65 16.99 8.32
CA ALA A 124 -1.52 16.29 9.25
C ALA A 124 -3.01 16.45 8.88
N ARG A 125 -3.42 17.65 8.43
CA ARG A 125 -4.80 17.90 7.97
C ARG A 125 -5.12 17.17 6.67
N ILE A 126 -4.16 17.05 5.75
CA ILE A 126 -4.30 16.24 4.54
C ILE A 126 -4.61 14.79 4.92
N VAL A 127 -3.78 14.18 5.76
CA VAL A 127 -3.95 12.79 6.23
C VAL A 127 -5.30 12.58 6.89
N GLU A 128 -5.76 13.53 7.71
CA GLU A 128 -7.07 13.47 8.35
C GLU A 128 -8.22 13.49 7.33
N LEU A 129 -8.14 14.36 6.32
CA LEU A 129 -9.16 14.46 5.27
C LEU A 129 -9.17 13.22 4.37
N GLU A 130 -8.00 12.66 4.03
CA GLU A 130 -7.89 11.40 3.29
C GLU A 130 -8.56 10.26 4.05
N LYS A 131 -8.24 10.10 5.33
CA LYS A 131 -8.88 9.11 6.20
C LYS A 131 -10.39 9.29 6.27
N ARG A 132 -10.85 10.53 6.37
CA ARG A 132 -12.29 10.83 6.39
C ARG A 132 -12.95 10.49 5.05
N MET A 133 -12.33 10.81 3.92
CA MET A 133 -12.85 10.42 2.59
C MET A 133 -12.96 8.90 2.43
N GLU A 134 -12.00 8.16 2.96
CA GLU A 134 -12.01 6.70 2.92
C GLU A 134 -13.16 6.12 3.76
N SER A 135 -13.39 6.65 4.97
CA SER A 135 -14.39 6.14 5.90
C SER A 135 -15.84 6.45 5.51
N VAL A 136 -16.10 7.54 4.76
CA VAL A 136 -17.46 7.87 4.32
C VAL A 136 -17.98 6.79 3.36
N GLY A 137 -19.10 6.14 3.71
CA GLY A 137 -19.73 5.09 2.92
C GLY A 137 -18.96 3.78 2.87
N GLU A 138 -17.94 3.60 3.73
CA GLU A 138 -17.24 2.33 3.86
C GLU A 138 -18.15 1.31 4.57
N LYS A 139 -18.15 0.09 4.03
CA LYS A 139 -18.84 -1.06 4.59
C LYS A 139 -17.85 -2.21 4.76
N PRO A 140 -17.39 -2.46 5.99
CA PRO A 140 -16.35 -3.46 6.27
C PRO A 140 -16.67 -4.86 5.73
N GLU A 141 -17.95 -5.24 5.74
CA GLU A 141 -18.43 -6.53 5.22
C GLU A 141 -18.10 -6.75 3.72
N TRP A 142 -17.94 -5.68 2.96
CA TRP A 142 -17.63 -5.77 1.53
C TRP A 142 -16.16 -6.01 1.26
N ALA A 143 -15.28 -5.52 2.13
CA ALA A 143 -13.85 -5.75 1.98
C ALA A 143 -13.54 -7.24 2.03
N ASP A 144 -14.17 -7.97 2.96
CA ASP A 144 -13.98 -9.42 3.09
C ASP A 144 -14.65 -10.18 1.93
N ALA A 145 -15.85 -9.75 1.50
CA ALA A 145 -16.53 -10.36 0.36
C ALA A 145 -15.75 -10.18 -0.96
N ILE A 146 -15.23 -8.98 -1.22
CA ILE A 146 -14.43 -8.71 -2.43
C ILE A 146 -13.09 -9.45 -2.38
N ALA A 147 -12.45 -9.52 -1.21
CA ALA A 147 -11.22 -10.29 -1.04
C ALA A 147 -11.43 -11.79 -1.34
N GLY A 148 -12.62 -12.32 -1.03
CA GLY A 148 -13.00 -13.71 -1.28
C GLY A 148 -13.32 -14.07 -2.74
N LEU A 149 -13.40 -13.13 -3.66
CA LEU A 149 -13.63 -13.38 -5.09
C LEU A 149 -12.34 -13.96 -5.71
N GLU A 150 -12.21 -15.28 -5.76
CA GLU A 150 -10.97 -15.95 -6.24
C GLU A 150 -10.80 -15.85 -7.75
N ASP A 151 -11.89 -15.74 -8.50
CA ASP A 151 -11.97 -15.69 -9.97
C ASP A 151 -11.90 -14.29 -10.56
N VAL A 152 -11.72 -13.26 -9.73
CA VAL A 152 -11.74 -11.86 -10.14
C VAL A 152 -10.33 -11.25 -10.02
N ASP A 153 -9.86 -10.67 -11.12
CA ASP A 153 -8.58 -9.97 -11.21
C ASP A 153 -8.47 -8.81 -10.21
N PHE A 154 -7.24 -8.55 -9.77
CA PHE A 154 -6.97 -7.50 -8.78
C PHE A 154 -7.46 -6.11 -9.20
N PHE A 155 -7.21 -5.69 -10.44
CA PHE A 155 -7.64 -4.38 -10.91
C PHE A 155 -9.17 -4.28 -10.96
N VAL A 156 -9.84 -5.38 -11.30
CA VAL A 156 -11.29 -5.47 -11.24
C VAL A 156 -11.78 -5.39 -9.81
N LYS A 157 -11.11 -6.04 -8.83
CA LYS A 157 -11.46 -5.92 -7.40
C LYS A 157 -11.35 -4.48 -6.89
N GLN A 158 -10.32 -3.73 -7.28
CA GLN A 158 -10.23 -2.30 -6.96
C GLN A 158 -11.42 -1.50 -7.54
N GLY A 159 -11.77 -1.79 -8.80
CA GLY A 159 -12.94 -1.19 -9.44
C GLY A 159 -14.24 -1.52 -8.70
N ILE A 160 -14.43 -2.78 -8.31
CA ILE A 160 -15.61 -3.23 -7.55
C ILE A 160 -15.71 -2.47 -6.23
N THR A 161 -14.62 -2.33 -5.48
CA THR A 161 -14.62 -1.60 -4.21
C THR A 161 -15.11 -0.17 -4.38
N HIS A 162 -14.58 0.54 -5.37
CA HIS A 162 -14.97 1.91 -5.66
C HIS A 162 -16.43 2.02 -6.12
N LEU A 163 -16.84 1.16 -7.05
CA LEU A 163 -18.22 1.14 -7.57
C LEU A 163 -19.21 0.77 -6.49
N ALA A 164 -18.91 -0.26 -5.69
CA ALA A 164 -19.77 -0.68 -4.58
C ALA A 164 -19.97 0.44 -3.57
N LYS A 165 -18.91 1.15 -3.20
CA LYS A 165 -18.97 2.32 -2.34
C LYS A 165 -19.91 3.37 -2.89
N LEU A 166 -19.75 3.78 -4.15
CA LEU A 166 -20.60 4.81 -4.77
C LEU A 166 -22.06 4.37 -4.93
N LEU A 167 -22.31 3.12 -5.31
CA LEU A 167 -23.64 2.57 -5.53
C LEU A 167 -24.46 2.43 -4.24
N THR A 168 -23.79 2.27 -3.10
CA THR A 168 -24.47 2.00 -1.81
C THR A 168 -24.46 3.16 -0.85
N MET A 169 -23.78 4.25 -1.18
CA MET A 169 -23.88 5.50 -0.45
C MET A 169 -25.32 6.02 -0.48
N THR A 170 -25.81 6.42 0.68
CA THR A 170 -27.00 7.25 0.78
C THR A 170 -26.71 8.66 0.25
N ASP A 171 -27.75 9.43 -0.13
CA ASP A 171 -27.58 10.82 -0.57
C ASP A 171 -26.87 11.69 0.49
N LYS A 172 -27.08 11.39 1.77
CA LYS A 172 -26.41 12.07 2.87
C LYS A 172 -24.91 11.76 2.90
N GLU A 173 -24.54 10.48 2.82
CA GLU A 173 -23.13 10.05 2.76
C GLU A 173 -22.43 10.59 1.52
N PHE A 174 -23.11 10.56 0.38
CA PHE A 174 -22.56 11.10 -0.86
C PHE A 174 -22.33 12.62 -0.76
N THR A 175 -23.27 13.35 -0.13
CA THR A 175 -23.10 14.78 0.12
C THR A 175 -21.92 15.04 1.07
N GLU A 176 -21.76 14.23 2.11
CA GLU A 176 -20.63 14.33 3.03
C GLU A 176 -19.30 14.05 2.30
N TYR A 177 -19.22 13.00 1.50
CA TYR A 177 -18.07 12.66 0.66
C TYR A 177 -17.64 13.85 -0.22
N LEU A 178 -18.59 14.44 -0.95
CA LEU A 178 -18.33 15.62 -1.79
C LEU A 178 -17.87 16.85 -0.99
N ASN A 179 -18.35 17.04 0.22
CA ASN A 179 -17.92 18.14 1.07
C ASN A 179 -16.48 17.96 1.55
N VAL A 180 -16.10 16.75 1.95
CA VAL A 180 -14.71 16.42 2.33
C VAL A 180 -13.78 16.58 1.13
N GLU A 181 -14.16 16.11 -0.07
CA GLU A 181 -13.41 16.27 -1.30
C GLU A 181 -13.17 17.75 -1.65
N ARG A 182 -14.18 18.59 -1.49
CA ARG A 182 -14.05 20.05 -1.70
C ARG A 182 -13.10 20.70 -0.70
N GLU A 183 -13.18 20.31 0.58
CA GLU A 183 -12.28 20.77 1.63
C GLU A 183 -10.83 20.36 1.32
N TYR A 184 -10.62 19.10 0.98
CA TYR A 184 -9.33 18.55 0.59
C TYR A 184 -8.72 19.32 -0.60
N ARG A 185 -9.49 19.49 -1.66
CA ARG A 185 -9.06 20.27 -2.83
C ARG A 185 -8.74 21.71 -2.47
N LYS A 186 -9.54 22.36 -1.62
CA LYS A 186 -9.28 23.75 -1.17
C LYS A 186 -7.95 23.83 -0.42
N LEU A 187 -7.70 22.85 0.47
CA LEU A 187 -6.45 22.75 1.21
C LEU A 187 -5.26 22.58 0.26
N LEU A 188 -5.30 21.60 -0.66
CA LEU A 188 -4.23 21.36 -1.63
C LEU A 188 -3.93 22.61 -2.47
N ARG A 189 -4.96 23.34 -2.93
CA ARG A 189 -4.78 24.56 -3.69
C ARG A 189 -4.12 25.68 -2.88
N SER A 190 -4.34 25.73 -1.57
CA SER A 190 -3.69 26.72 -0.70
C SER A 190 -2.20 26.48 -0.50
N LEU A 191 -1.72 25.28 -0.84
CA LEU A 191 -0.30 24.93 -0.75
C LEU A 191 0.51 25.36 -1.95
N LEU A 192 -0.12 25.67 -3.09
CA LEU A 192 0.60 26.10 -4.28
C LEU A 192 1.36 27.39 -3.99
N GLU A 193 2.67 27.39 -4.23
CA GLU A 193 3.55 28.56 -4.00
C GLU A 193 3.35 29.67 -5.05
N GLU A 194 2.96 29.27 -6.27
CA GLU A 194 2.57 30.19 -7.34
C GLU A 194 1.31 29.66 -8.03
N PRO A 195 0.46 30.55 -8.62
CA PRO A 195 -0.61 30.07 -9.46
C PRO A 195 0.04 29.27 -10.60
N ALA A 196 -0.14 27.96 -10.55
CA ALA A 196 0.40 27.07 -11.56
C ALA A 196 -0.08 27.57 -12.93
N LYS A 197 0.83 28.20 -13.69
CA LYS A 197 0.70 28.21 -15.14
C LYS A 197 0.81 26.75 -15.53
N LEU A 198 -0.33 26.12 -15.77
CA LEU A 198 -0.42 24.81 -16.41
C LEU A 198 0.09 24.96 -17.86
N GLU A 199 1.33 25.37 -18.01
CA GLU A 199 2.06 25.23 -19.25
C GLU A 199 2.29 23.73 -19.43
N ALA A 200 1.86 23.27 -20.58
CA ALA A 200 1.79 21.89 -20.99
C ALA A 200 2.92 21.01 -20.40
N LEU A 201 2.52 19.90 -19.79
CA LEU A 201 3.46 18.81 -19.47
C LEU A 201 4.45 18.64 -20.63
N PRO A 202 5.76 18.53 -20.36
CA PRO A 202 6.74 18.34 -21.42
C PRO A 202 6.34 17.11 -22.22
N ARG A 203 5.94 17.31 -23.47
CA ARG A 203 5.71 16.22 -24.41
C ARG A 203 7.04 15.49 -24.54
N LYS A 204 7.09 14.25 -24.12
CA LYS A 204 8.24 13.39 -24.43
C LYS A 204 8.39 13.37 -25.94
N ALA A 205 9.58 13.80 -26.39
CA ALA A 205 10.03 13.60 -27.75
C ALA A 205 10.27 12.10 -28.00
#